data_f91f0bb070e7451d2a32616728588c1d
#
_entry.id   f91f0bb070e7451d2a32616728588c1d
#
_cell.length_a   1.000
_cell.length_b   1.000
_cell.length_c   1.000
_cell.angle_alpha   90.00
_cell.angle_beta   90.00
_cell.angle_gamma   90.00
#
_symmetry.space_group_name_H-M   'P 1'
#
loop_
_entity.id
_entity.type
_entity.pdbx_description
1 polymer ?
#
loop_
_entity_poly.entity_id
_entity_poly.type
_entity_poly.pdbx_seq_one_letter_code
_entity_poly.pdbx_strand_id
1 'polypeptide(L)'
;MKLTRDAFCDLRNEAQRALRRSKETPSVLICAGTGCIAGGAMKIYENLRAECESRNLPVYIGLKHDTDEEKSLHVKMSGCHGFCEMGPLVHIEPMGIMYIHVKPEDCHEILEKTVLGGEIIDRLVYRLNDVAYPRQEDIPFYKKQHRVVLENCGTSDAEDIEEYIAKGGYSGFERALFEMTDEQICRDIIDSGLRGRGGGGFPAGSKWDGARRQKADKKYIVCNGDEGDPGAFMDRSIMEGNPHSVLEGMMIAGLAAGSDEGYIYVRAEYPLAVSRLKAAIAKAQELGLLGDDILGSGFNFHLHVNRGAGAFVCGEGSALTSSIEGKRGMPRVKPPRTIEHGLWGKPTVLNNVETFANVPLIIRNGVDWYRHIGTEKSPGTKAFALTGNVVNTGLIEVPMGTTVREVIFDIGGGIPDGKKFKAVQIGGPSGGCCCASSEHLDLPLDFDSLKKIGAMIGSGGLVVMDEDTCMVETARFFMSFTQNESCGKCVPCREGTKRMLEILDRIVSNEGTMEDLELLENLSNTITETALCGLGQSACKPVQSTLRYFRDEYLAHVVDHHCPICNGRKRHLEIIPELCKGCGKCAKNCPMDAISGQIRMPHVIDTTKCIHCGACWGACPFGAIDAIEEEV
;
A
#
# COMPACT_ATOMS: atom_id res chain seq x y z
N MET A 1 29.01 20.44 6.23
CA MET A 1 28.94 21.63 5.32
C MET A 1 27.74 21.36 4.42
N LYS A 2 26.78 22.29 4.32
CA LYS A 2 25.63 22.12 3.44
C LYS A 2 26.11 22.10 1.98
N LEU A 3 25.57 21.19 1.17
CA LEU A 3 25.91 21.09 -0.24
C LEU A 3 25.43 22.33 -1.00
N THR A 4 26.27 22.83 -1.91
CA THR A 4 25.85 23.73 -2.99
C THR A 4 25.38 22.92 -4.19
N ARG A 5 24.80 23.56 -5.22
CA ARG A 5 24.41 22.88 -6.47
C ARG A 5 25.57 22.10 -7.09
N ASP A 6 26.74 22.72 -7.20
CA ASP A 6 27.93 22.10 -7.81
C ASP A 6 28.40 20.89 -6.99
N ALA A 7 28.48 21.03 -5.67
CA ALA A 7 28.86 19.94 -4.77
C ALA A 7 27.85 18.77 -4.80
N PHE A 8 26.57 19.06 -5.01
CA PHE A 8 25.56 18.03 -5.22
C PHE A 8 25.74 17.30 -6.55
N CYS A 9 26.07 18.01 -7.62
CA CYS A 9 26.40 17.40 -8.91
C CYS A 9 27.62 16.47 -8.80
N ASP A 10 28.66 16.88 -8.08
CA ASP A 10 29.85 16.07 -7.84
C ASP A 10 29.51 14.81 -7.04
N LEU A 11 28.77 14.94 -5.94
CA LEU A 11 28.28 13.81 -5.13
C LEU A 11 27.49 12.82 -6.00
N ARG A 12 26.55 13.30 -6.83
CA ARG A 12 25.79 12.46 -7.74
C ARG A 12 26.67 11.70 -8.72
N ASN A 13 27.66 12.37 -9.31
CA ASN A 13 28.59 11.73 -10.24
C ASN A 13 29.44 10.65 -9.56
N GLU A 14 29.89 10.90 -8.33
CA GLU A 14 30.64 9.93 -7.53
C GLU A 14 29.75 8.73 -7.16
N ALA A 15 28.55 8.98 -6.65
CA ALA A 15 27.58 7.94 -6.31
C ALA A 15 27.22 7.06 -7.53
N GLN A 16 27.08 7.66 -8.72
CA GLN A 16 26.85 6.91 -9.96
C GLN A 16 28.03 6.03 -10.35
N ARG A 17 29.28 6.52 -10.15
CA ARG A 17 30.47 5.70 -10.40
C ARG A 17 30.54 4.52 -9.42
N ALA A 18 30.25 4.77 -8.14
CA ALA A 18 30.19 3.74 -7.12
C ALA A 18 29.10 2.68 -7.44
N LEU A 19 27.90 3.12 -7.84
CA LEU A 19 26.82 2.23 -8.24
C LEU A 19 27.17 1.36 -9.47
N ARG A 20 27.93 1.90 -10.43
CA ARG A 20 28.40 1.11 -11.59
C ARG A 20 29.39 0.03 -11.15
N ARG A 21 30.32 0.37 -10.28
CA ARG A 21 31.30 -0.59 -9.72
C ARG A 21 30.59 -1.67 -8.88
N SER A 22 29.61 -1.29 -8.06
CA SER A 22 28.88 -2.25 -7.22
C SER A 22 28.07 -3.28 -8.03
N LYS A 23 27.73 -2.99 -9.29
CA LYS A 23 27.05 -3.96 -10.16
C LYS A 23 27.93 -5.13 -10.60
N GLU A 24 29.25 -5.00 -10.49
CA GLU A 24 30.23 -6.05 -10.78
C GLU A 24 30.52 -6.90 -9.52
N THR A 25 30.11 -6.41 -8.35
CA THR A 25 30.32 -7.07 -7.07
C THR A 25 29.07 -7.86 -6.67
N PRO A 26 29.20 -9.13 -6.21
CA PRO A 26 28.07 -9.87 -5.71
C PRO A 26 27.32 -9.11 -4.61
N SER A 27 26.02 -9.03 -4.73
CA SER A 27 25.14 -8.33 -3.78
C SER A 27 24.01 -9.25 -3.34
N VAL A 28 23.81 -9.37 -2.03
CA VAL A 28 22.69 -10.09 -1.43
C VAL A 28 21.73 -9.07 -0.84
N LEU A 29 20.56 -8.96 -1.46
CA LEU A 29 19.49 -8.04 -1.07
C LEU A 29 18.41 -8.84 -0.32
N ILE A 30 18.22 -8.50 0.94
CA ILE A 30 17.21 -9.15 1.79
C ILE A 30 16.00 -8.23 1.88
N CYS A 31 14.83 -8.73 1.53
CA CYS A 31 13.59 -7.96 1.63
C CYS A 31 13.33 -7.57 3.08
N ALA A 32 13.35 -6.27 3.36
CA ALA A 32 13.07 -5.68 4.67
C ALA A 32 11.74 -4.90 4.69
N GLY A 33 10.75 -5.31 3.91
CA GLY A 33 9.36 -4.88 4.10
C GLY A 33 8.74 -5.54 5.32
N THR A 34 7.71 -4.93 5.89
CA THR A 34 7.09 -5.35 7.17
C THR A 34 6.76 -6.85 7.22
N GLY A 35 6.23 -7.45 6.15
CA GLY A 35 5.90 -8.89 6.11
C GLY A 35 7.14 -9.79 6.22
N CYS A 36 8.19 -9.50 5.46
CA CYS A 36 9.44 -10.27 5.51
C CYS A 36 10.17 -10.11 6.85
N ILE A 37 10.15 -8.91 7.44
CA ILE A 37 10.70 -8.68 8.80
C ILE A 37 9.96 -9.55 9.82
N ALA A 38 8.63 -9.60 9.76
CA ALA A 38 7.82 -10.46 10.63
C ALA A 38 8.14 -11.96 10.42
N GLY A 39 8.48 -12.35 9.18
CA GLY A 39 8.90 -13.70 8.80
C GLY A 39 10.36 -14.05 9.17
N GLY A 40 11.13 -13.11 9.75
CA GLY A 40 12.50 -13.38 10.23
C GLY A 40 13.63 -12.84 9.36
N ALA A 41 13.35 -11.96 8.39
CA ALA A 41 14.36 -11.37 7.48
C ALA A 41 15.55 -10.72 8.22
N MET A 42 15.33 -10.12 9.40
CA MET A 42 16.40 -9.55 10.21
C MET A 42 17.42 -10.59 10.65
N LYS A 43 16.97 -11.79 11.05
CA LYS A 43 17.88 -12.89 11.42
C LYS A 43 18.65 -13.42 10.21
N ILE A 44 18.03 -13.44 9.03
CA ILE A 44 18.70 -13.79 7.78
C ILE A 44 19.84 -12.80 7.51
N TYR A 45 19.57 -11.51 7.63
CA TYR A 45 20.57 -10.46 7.48
C TYR A 45 21.73 -10.60 8.47
N GLU A 46 21.43 -10.78 9.76
CA GLU A 46 22.43 -10.97 10.82
C GLU A 46 23.28 -12.22 10.60
N ASN A 47 22.65 -13.34 10.23
CA ASN A 47 23.36 -14.62 9.97
C ASN A 47 24.27 -14.52 8.74
N LEU A 48 23.80 -13.93 7.63
CA LEU A 48 24.63 -13.76 6.44
C LEU A 48 25.86 -12.88 6.74
N ARG A 49 25.69 -11.82 7.52
CA ARG A 49 26.82 -10.99 7.95
C ARG A 49 27.81 -11.77 8.83
N ALA A 50 27.31 -12.50 9.82
CA ALA A 50 28.16 -13.30 10.70
C ALA A 50 28.92 -14.39 9.94
N GLU A 51 28.29 -15.04 8.95
CA GLU A 51 28.96 -16.00 8.06
C GLU A 51 30.08 -15.35 7.24
N CYS A 52 29.84 -14.14 6.69
CA CYS A 52 30.88 -13.41 5.97
C CYS A 52 32.03 -13.00 6.89
N GLU A 53 31.73 -12.49 8.07
CA GLU A 53 32.74 -12.08 9.08
C GLU A 53 33.60 -13.29 9.51
N SER A 54 32.99 -14.45 9.74
CA SER A 54 33.71 -15.69 10.13
C SER A 54 34.73 -16.15 9.09
N ARG A 55 34.57 -15.74 7.84
CA ARG A 55 35.42 -16.10 6.68
C ARG A 55 36.35 -14.97 6.25
N ASN A 56 36.38 -13.88 6.99
CA ASN A 56 37.13 -12.67 6.63
C ASN A 56 36.76 -12.13 5.22
N LEU A 57 35.49 -12.30 4.80
CA LEU A 57 34.96 -11.69 3.59
C LEU A 57 34.58 -10.24 3.91
N PRO A 58 35.12 -9.23 3.22
CA PRO A 58 34.73 -7.86 3.41
C PRO A 58 33.26 -7.65 3.03
N VAL A 59 32.45 -7.13 3.96
CA VAL A 59 31.02 -6.87 3.73
C VAL A 59 30.77 -5.38 3.74
N TYR A 60 30.13 -4.90 2.68
CA TYR A 60 29.67 -3.52 2.55
C TYR A 60 28.14 -3.43 2.68
N ILE A 61 27.68 -2.44 3.45
CA ILE A 61 26.27 -2.21 3.69
C ILE A 61 25.75 -1.06 2.81
N GLY A 62 26.52 0.01 2.70
CA GLY A 62 26.17 1.18 1.87
C GLY A 62 26.93 1.24 0.56
N LEU A 63 26.61 2.27 -0.23
CA LEU A 63 27.32 2.60 -1.45
C LEU A 63 28.66 3.28 -1.10
N LYS A 64 29.74 2.51 -0.97
CA LYS A 64 31.07 3.07 -0.63
C LYS A 64 31.86 3.48 -1.86
N HIS A 65 32.56 4.63 -1.73
CA HIS A 65 33.35 5.24 -2.80
C HIS A 65 34.77 4.71 -2.94
N ASP A 66 35.34 4.17 -1.87
CA ASP A 66 36.77 3.82 -1.77
C ASP A 66 36.99 2.37 -1.40
N THR A 67 37.02 1.46 -2.38
CA THR A 67 37.63 0.16 -2.14
C THR A 67 38.16 -0.46 -3.41
N ASP A 68 39.50 -0.63 -3.45
CA ASP A 68 40.21 -1.46 -4.41
C ASP A 68 40.26 -2.95 -3.96
N GLU A 69 39.35 -3.41 -3.10
CA GLU A 69 39.33 -4.78 -2.61
C GLU A 69 38.60 -5.70 -3.60
N GLU A 70 39.35 -6.50 -4.33
CA GLU A 70 38.88 -7.44 -5.37
C GLU A 70 37.90 -8.52 -4.90
N LYS A 71 37.60 -8.63 -3.60
CA LYS A 71 36.70 -9.66 -3.04
C LYS A 71 35.78 -9.07 -1.96
N SER A 72 34.94 -8.13 -2.35
CA SER A 72 33.94 -7.58 -1.44
C SER A 72 32.55 -8.14 -1.77
N LEU A 73 31.69 -8.25 -0.76
CA LEU A 73 30.29 -8.67 -0.89
C LEU A 73 29.40 -7.58 -0.31
N HIS A 74 28.35 -7.20 -1.03
CA HIS A 74 27.31 -6.34 -0.46
C HIS A 74 26.21 -7.21 0.19
N VAL A 75 25.90 -6.94 1.46
CA VAL A 75 24.74 -7.52 2.16
C VAL A 75 23.86 -6.39 2.62
N LYS A 76 22.72 -6.20 1.96
CA LYS A 76 21.85 -5.04 2.12
C LYS A 76 20.43 -5.44 2.50
N MET A 77 19.76 -4.56 3.26
CA MET A 77 18.32 -4.64 3.46
C MET A 77 17.64 -3.77 2.42
N SER A 78 16.89 -4.40 1.50
CA SER A 78 16.13 -3.68 0.49
C SER A 78 14.73 -3.29 0.98
N GLY A 79 14.06 -2.41 0.24
CA GLY A 79 12.62 -2.21 0.37
C GLY A 79 11.80 -3.45 -0.02
N CYS A 80 10.47 -3.36 0.08
CA CYS A 80 9.59 -4.48 -0.23
C CYS A 80 9.69 -4.88 -1.72
N HIS A 81 10.01 -6.15 -2.00
CA HIS A 81 10.01 -6.69 -3.36
C HIS A 81 8.60 -6.85 -3.95
N GLY A 82 7.56 -6.85 -3.13
CA GLY A 82 6.16 -6.96 -3.53
C GLY A 82 5.60 -8.38 -3.52
N PHE A 83 6.42 -9.42 -3.50
CA PHE A 83 5.96 -10.82 -3.51
C PHE A 83 5.77 -11.35 -2.08
N CYS A 84 4.82 -10.77 -1.37
CA CYS A 84 4.76 -10.83 0.09
C CYS A 84 4.50 -12.23 0.66
N GLU A 85 3.69 -13.05 -0.01
CA GLU A 85 3.36 -14.40 0.45
C GLU A 85 4.56 -15.34 0.36
N MET A 86 5.46 -15.08 -0.58
CA MET A 86 6.67 -15.87 -0.78
C MET A 86 7.84 -15.47 0.13
N GLY A 87 7.61 -14.52 1.05
CA GLY A 87 8.63 -14.05 2.00
C GLY A 87 9.01 -15.08 3.09
N PRO A 88 10.19 -14.91 3.70
CA PRO A 88 11.27 -13.95 3.42
C PRO A 88 11.96 -14.17 2.06
N LEU A 89 12.24 -13.05 1.37
CA LEU A 89 12.86 -13.05 0.04
C LEU A 89 14.33 -12.63 0.13
N VAL A 90 15.17 -13.32 -0.64
CA VAL A 90 16.59 -12.97 -0.84
C VAL A 90 16.87 -12.88 -2.33
N HIS A 91 17.34 -11.72 -2.78
CA HIS A 91 17.71 -11.47 -4.17
C HIS A 91 19.23 -11.35 -4.31
N ILE A 92 19.81 -12.03 -5.30
CA ILE A 92 21.26 -12.11 -5.49
C ILE A 92 21.63 -11.53 -6.83
N GLU A 93 22.37 -10.42 -6.80
CA GLU A 93 22.92 -9.73 -7.98
C GLU A 93 24.42 -10.07 -8.16
N PRO A 94 24.96 -10.09 -9.38
CA PRO A 94 24.33 -9.78 -10.66
C PRO A 94 23.58 -10.93 -11.32
N MET A 95 23.43 -12.07 -10.64
CA MET A 95 22.78 -13.27 -11.21
C MET A 95 21.26 -13.11 -11.40
N GLY A 96 20.64 -12.14 -10.74
CA GLY A 96 19.20 -11.91 -10.76
C GLY A 96 18.38 -13.00 -10.06
N ILE A 97 19.01 -13.84 -9.23
CA ILE A 97 18.37 -14.98 -8.59
C ILE A 97 17.48 -14.50 -7.44
N MET A 98 16.22 -14.96 -7.42
CA MET A 98 15.27 -14.70 -6.35
C MET A 98 14.99 -16.00 -5.58
N TYR A 99 15.33 -16.02 -4.30
CA TYR A 99 14.97 -17.09 -3.38
C TYR A 99 13.76 -16.70 -2.54
N ILE A 100 12.86 -17.66 -2.34
CA ILE A 100 11.62 -17.53 -1.58
C ILE A 100 11.66 -18.38 -0.30
N HIS A 101 10.80 -18.01 0.68
CA HIS A 101 10.66 -18.72 1.96
C HIS A 101 11.99 -19.02 2.65
N VAL A 102 12.97 -18.11 2.50
CA VAL A 102 14.31 -18.28 3.04
C VAL A 102 14.26 -18.26 4.56
N LYS A 103 15.00 -19.17 5.18
CA LYS A 103 15.14 -19.29 6.63
C LYS A 103 16.56 -18.94 7.08
N PRO A 104 16.76 -18.58 8.36
CA PRO A 104 18.09 -18.28 8.88
C PRO A 104 19.11 -19.43 8.69
N GLU A 105 18.64 -20.68 8.64
CA GLU A 105 19.47 -21.88 8.43
C GLU A 105 19.99 -21.99 6.99
N ASP A 106 19.35 -21.33 6.03
CA ASP A 106 19.72 -21.37 4.62
C ASP A 106 20.91 -20.45 4.30
N CYS A 107 21.27 -19.54 5.20
CA CYS A 107 22.30 -18.52 4.96
C CYS A 107 23.66 -19.10 4.59
N HIS A 108 24.09 -20.14 5.27
CA HIS A 108 25.35 -20.83 4.97
C HIS A 108 25.34 -21.42 3.55
N GLU A 109 24.26 -22.10 3.18
CA GLU A 109 24.12 -22.71 1.85
C GLU A 109 24.03 -21.65 0.74
N ILE A 110 23.30 -20.56 0.97
CA ILE A 110 23.20 -19.45 0.03
C ILE A 110 24.57 -18.82 -0.23
N LEU A 111 25.34 -18.57 0.83
CA LEU A 111 26.68 -17.99 0.69
C LEU A 111 27.61 -18.92 -0.07
N GLU A 112 27.69 -20.19 0.32
CA GLU A 112 28.63 -21.15 -0.28
C GLU A 112 28.30 -21.50 -1.72
N LYS A 113 27.07 -21.98 -1.93
CA LYS A 113 26.69 -22.49 -3.24
C LYS A 113 26.40 -21.38 -4.24
N THR A 114 25.61 -20.35 -3.82
CA THR A 114 25.15 -19.38 -4.80
C THR A 114 26.09 -18.20 -4.93
N VAL A 115 26.41 -17.54 -3.82
CA VAL A 115 27.20 -16.30 -3.89
C VAL A 115 28.65 -16.57 -4.31
N LEU A 116 29.28 -17.59 -3.71
CA LEU A 116 30.67 -17.95 -3.99
C LEU A 116 30.83 -19.01 -5.10
N GLY A 117 29.89 -19.96 -5.20
CA GLY A 117 29.95 -21.06 -6.15
C GLY A 117 29.18 -20.88 -7.44
N GLY A 118 28.26 -19.90 -7.52
CA GLY A 118 27.43 -19.66 -8.71
C GLY A 118 26.34 -20.72 -8.96
N GLU A 119 26.07 -21.59 -7.99
CA GLU A 119 25.08 -22.66 -8.09
C GLU A 119 23.72 -22.23 -7.59
N ILE A 120 22.65 -22.69 -8.25
CA ILE A 120 21.27 -22.42 -7.85
C ILE A 120 20.79 -23.45 -6.82
N ILE A 121 20.17 -22.99 -5.73
CA ILE A 121 19.55 -23.87 -4.72
C ILE A 121 18.09 -24.11 -5.12
N ASP A 122 17.83 -25.22 -5.79
CA ASP A 122 16.54 -25.51 -6.44
C ASP A 122 15.34 -25.48 -5.49
N ARG A 123 15.49 -25.90 -4.23
CA ARG A 123 14.41 -25.89 -3.22
C ARG A 123 13.96 -24.48 -2.79
N LEU A 124 14.76 -23.45 -3.02
CA LEU A 124 14.45 -22.05 -2.68
C LEU A 124 13.92 -21.26 -3.88
N VAL A 125 13.86 -21.88 -5.07
CA VAL A 125 13.38 -21.25 -6.29
C VAL A 125 11.85 -21.29 -6.35
N TYR A 126 11.26 -20.19 -6.81
CA TYR A 126 9.81 -20.13 -7.07
C TYR A 126 9.41 -21.10 -8.19
N ARG A 127 8.29 -21.80 -7.98
CA ARG A 127 7.71 -22.73 -8.96
C ARG A 127 6.23 -22.43 -9.21
N LEU A 128 5.85 -22.50 -10.47
CA LEU A 128 4.44 -22.41 -10.89
C LEU A 128 4.19 -23.50 -11.94
N ASN A 129 3.19 -24.35 -11.71
CA ASN A 129 2.86 -25.48 -12.61
C ASN A 129 4.10 -26.34 -12.95
N ASP A 130 4.87 -26.72 -11.93
CA ASP A 130 6.12 -27.49 -12.03
C ASP A 130 7.29 -26.82 -12.79
N VAL A 131 7.10 -25.60 -13.28
CA VAL A 131 8.17 -24.82 -13.91
C VAL A 131 8.90 -24.00 -12.84
N ALA A 132 10.24 -24.15 -12.79
CA ALA A 132 11.09 -23.37 -11.89
C ALA A 132 11.49 -22.03 -12.52
N TYR A 133 11.44 -20.96 -11.72
CA TYR A 133 11.80 -19.60 -12.13
C TYR A 133 12.90 -19.07 -11.19
N PRO A 134 14.18 -19.33 -11.47
CA PRO A 134 15.26 -18.89 -10.59
C PRO A 134 15.50 -17.38 -10.64
N ARG A 135 15.22 -16.70 -11.75
CA ARG A 135 15.44 -15.27 -11.89
C ARG A 135 14.16 -14.48 -11.65
N GLN A 136 14.28 -13.38 -10.93
CA GLN A 136 13.14 -12.51 -10.62
C GLN A 136 12.40 -12.03 -11.88
N GLU A 137 13.14 -11.64 -12.91
CA GLU A 137 12.58 -11.13 -14.17
C GLU A 137 11.75 -12.15 -14.97
N ASP A 138 12.01 -13.44 -14.76
CA ASP A 138 11.30 -14.53 -15.44
C ASP A 138 10.02 -14.94 -14.70
N ILE A 139 9.91 -14.64 -13.41
CA ILE A 139 8.72 -14.98 -12.61
C ILE A 139 7.48 -14.28 -13.20
N PRO A 140 6.40 -15.00 -13.54
CA PRO A 140 5.20 -14.41 -14.15
C PRO A 140 4.65 -13.21 -13.37
N PHE A 141 4.71 -13.27 -12.03
CA PHE A 141 4.31 -12.18 -11.15
C PHE A 141 5.02 -10.85 -11.45
N TYR A 142 6.31 -10.87 -11.79
CA TYR A 142 7.08 -9.66 -12.11
C TYR A 142 7.06 -9.30 -13.59
N LYS A 143 7.02 -10.28 -14.48
CA LYS A 143 7.25 -10.13 -15.92
C LYS A 143 6.30 -9.14 -16.61
N LYS A 144 5.06 -9.06 -16.16
CA LYS A 144 4.04 -8.16 -16.73
C LYS A 144 3.86 -6.85 -15.96
N GLN A 145 4.58 -6.66 -14.88
CA GLN A 145 4.59 -5.40 -14.15
C GLN A 145 5.43 -4.34 -14.88
N HIS A 146 5.02 -3.09 -14.72
CA HIS A 146 5.80 -1.92 -15.13
C HIS A 146 6.03 -1.06 -13.89
N ARG A 147 7.15 -1.33 -13.20
CA ARG A 147 7.48 -0.69 -11.93
C ARG A 147 8.15 0.65 -12.16
N VAL A 148 7.47 1.72 -11.87
CA VAL A 148 7.90 3.12 -11.99
C VAL A 148 8.13 3.71 -10.60
N VAL A 149 7.12 3.78 -9.76
CA VAL A 149 7.22 4.24 -8.37
C VAL A 149 7.90 3.20 -7.49
N LEU A 150 7.66 1.92 -7.77
CA LEU A 150 8.23 0.78 -7.06
C LEU A 150 9.58 0.31 -7.64
N GLU A 151 10.17 1.02 -8.62
CA GLU A 151 11.44 0.63 -9.26
C GLU A 151 12.58 0.40 -8.24
N ASN A 152 12.69 1.29 -7.26
CA ASN A 152 13.71 1.21 -6.22
C ASN A 152 13.33 0.25 -5.06
N CYS A 153 12.06 -0.15 -4.96
CA CYS A 153 11.61 -1.10 -3.95
C CYS A 153 12.12 -2.51 -4.31
N GLY A 154 12.91 -3.10 -3.43
CA GLY A 154 13.54 -4.39 -3.64
C GLY A 154 14.91 -4.36 -4.32
N THR A 155 15.31 -3.22 -4.91
CA THR A 155 16.59 -3.06 -5.62
C THR A 155 17.54 -2.06 -4.95
N SER A 156 17.12 -1.39 -3.88
CA SER A 156 17.90 -0.39 -3.16
C SER A 156 17.76 -0.54 -1.66
N ASP A 157 18.78 -0.11 -0.94
CA ASP A 157 18.66 0.14 0.50
C ASP A 157 17.87 1.44 0.73
N ALA A 158 16.73 1.33 1.40
CA ALA A 158 15.86 2.48 1.66
C ALA A 158 16.46 3.52 2.63
N GLU A 159 17.52 3.18 3.36
CA GLU A 159 18.23 4.06 4.29
C GLU A 159 19.48 4.71 3.67
N ASP A 160 19.88 4.28 2.47
CA ASP A 160 21.03 4.84 1.75
C ASP A 160 20.62 5.92 0.77
N ILE A 161 20.76 7.18 1.19
CA ILE A 161 20.45 8.35 0.36
C ILE A 161 21.37 8.47 -0.86
N GLU A 162 22.63 8.01 -0.77
CA GLU A 162 23.58 8.06 -1.88
C GLU A 162 23.19 7.09 -2.99
N GLU A 163 22.62 5.92 -2.62
CA GLU A 163 22.07 4.98 -3.61
C GLU A 163 20.85 5.57 -4.33
N TYR A 164 19.97 6.27 -3.60
CA TYR A 164 18.86 7.01 -4.22
C TYR A 164 19.37 8.10 -5.17
N ILE A 165 20.36 8.89 -4.76
CA ILE A 165 21.00 9.93 -5.60
C ILE A 165 21.66 9.31 -6.84
N ALA A 166 22.37 8.18 -6.69
CA ALA A 166 23.03 7.47 -7.79
C ALA A 166 22.04 7.01 -8.87
N LYS A 167 20.83 6.64 -8.46
CA LYS A 167 19.70 6.27 -9.36
C LYS A 167 18.94 7.48 -9.92
N GLY A 168 19.44 8.68 -9.71
CA GLY A 168 18.88 9.94 -10.22
C GLY A 168 17.90 10.62 -9.26
N GLY A 169 17.86 10.21 -8.00
CA GLY A 169 17.09 10.90 -6.97
C GLY A 169 17.55 12.34 -6.75
N TYR A 170 16.63 13.18 -6.35
CA TYR A 170 16.77 14.64 -6.18
C TYR A 170 17.14 15.43 -7.45
N SER A 171 17.35 14.78 -8.61
CA SER A 171 17.61 15.50 -9.86
C SER A 171 16.35 16.18 -10.41
N GLY A 172 15.17 15.62 -10.16
CA GLY A 172 13.90 16.28 -10.46
C GLY A 172 13.72 17.54 -9.64
N PHE A 173 14.02 17.47 -8.34
CA PHE A 173 13.98 18.64 -7.47
C PHE A 173 15.02 19.69 -7.84
N GLU A 174 16.28 19.29 -8.11
CA GLU A 174 17.34 20.21 -8.58
C GLU A 174 16.89 20.98 -9.83
N ARG A 175 16.34 20.26 -10.83
CA ARG A 175 15.78 20.89 -12.04
C ARG A 175 14.66 21.87 -11.71
N ALA A 176 13.71 21.46 -10.86
CA ALA A 176 12.61 22.33 -10.45
C ALA A 176 13.10 23.58 -9.74
N LEU A 177 14.11 23.45 -8.87
CA LEU A 177 14.64 24.54 -8.04
C LEU A 177 15.40 25.61 -8.83
N PHE A 178 16.21 25.19 -9.81
CA PHE A 178 17.12 26.09 -10.52
C PHE A 178 16.71 26.45 -11.93
N GLU A 179 15.80 25.68 -12.55
CA GLU A 179 15.52 25.79 -14.00
C GLU A 179 14.04 26.04 -14.31
N MET A 180 13.15 25.97 -13.28
CA MET A 180 11.72 26.11 -13.52
C MET A 180 11.12 27.19 -12.62
N THR A 181 10.05 27.81 -13.09
CA THR A 181 9.19 28.66 -12.27
C THR A 181 8.09 27.83 -11.61
N ASP A 182 7.50 28.37 -10.53
CA ASP A 182 6.35 27.77 -9.84
C ASP A 182 5.17 27.45 -10.83
N GLU A 183 4.92 28.35 -11.77
CA GLU A 183 3.90 28.16 -12.81
C GLU A 183 4.27 27.02 -13.77
N GLN A 184 5.54 26.91 -14.19
CA GLN A 184 6.00 25.84 -15.07
C GLN A 184 5.88 24.47 -14.40
N ILE A 185 6.27 24.37 -13.11
CA ILE A 185 6.10 23.14 -12.34
C ILE A 185 4.62 22.71 -12.29
N CYS A 186 3.73 23.66 -11.95
CA CYS A 186 2.29 23.38 -11.94
C CYS A 186 1.78 22.94 -13.32
N ARG A 187 2.24 23.59 -14.39
CA ARG A 187 1.85 23.27 -15.77
C ARG A 187 2.32 21.87 -16.17
N ASP A 188 3.58 21.52 -15.92
CA ASP A 188 4.10 20.20 -16.25
C ASP A 188 3.32 19.09 -15.52
N ILE A 189 2.94 19.29 -14.26
CA ILE A 189 2.10 18.34 -13.52
C ILE A 189 0.66 18.29 -14.06
N ILE A 190 0.09 19.41 -14.52
CA ILE A 190 -1.22 19.43 -15.19
C ILE A 190 -1.14 18.68 -16.51
N ASP A 191 -0.17 19.02 -17.34
CA ASP A 191 0.01 18.50 -18.70
C ASP A 191 0.39 17.01 -18.69
N SER A 192 1.09 16.53 -17.63
CA SER A 192 1.34 15.10 -17.42
C SER A 192 0.07 14.29 -17.24
N GLY A 193 -1.03 14.93 -16.83
CA GLY A 193 -2.28 14.26 -16.52
C GLY A 193 -2.25 13.46 -15.22
N LEU A 194 -1.28 13.70 -14.32
CA LEU A 194 -1.21 13.01 -13.03
C LEU A 194 -2.47 13.23 -12.21
N ARG A 195 -3.20 12.15 -11.97
CA ARG A 195 -4.39 12.11 -11.10
C ARG A 195 -4.01 11.53 -9.74
N GLY A 196 -4.65 12.00 -8.68
CA GLY A 196 -4.40 11.55 -7.32
C GLY A 196 -4.56 10.03 -7.15
N ARG A 197 -3.55 9.37 -6.61
CA ARG A 197 -3.46 7.90 -6.43
C ARG A 197 -4.13 7.38 -5.16
N GLY A 198 -4.58 8.28 -4.28
CA GLY A 198 -5.30 7.90 -3.05
C GLY A 198 -6.81 7.66 -3.23
N GLY A 199 -7.29 7.40 -4.45
CA GLY A 199 -8.65 6.93 -4.74
C GLY A 199 -9.54 7.90 -5.48
N GLY A 200 -9.53 9.19 -5.16
CA GLY A 200 -10.45 10.18 -5.76
C GLY A 200 -10.10 10.60 -7.18
N GLY A 201 -8.90 10.31 -7.68
CA GLY A 201 -8.49 10.61 -9.05
C GLY A 201 -8.55 12.08 -9.46
N PHE A 202 -8.52 13.02 -8.53
CA PHE A 202 -8.54 14.45 -8.84
C PHE A 202 -7.18 14.89 -9.43
N PRO A 203 -7.15 15.75 -10.49
CA PRO A 203 -5.90 16.22 -11.09
C PRO A 203 -4.97 16.89 -10.06
N ALA A 204 -3.75 16.35 -9.89
CA ALA A 204 -2.82 16.83 -8.86
C ALA A 204 -2.37 18.27 -9.14
N GLY A 205 -1.96 18.57 -10.36
CA GLY A 205 -1.48 19.89 -10.75
C GLY A 205 -2.52 20.99 -10.59
N SER A 206 -3.82 20.69 -10.80
CA SER A 206 -4.91 21.66 -10.57
C SER A 206 -5.05 22.05 -9.09
N LYS A 207 -4.76 21.14 -8.16
CA LYS A 207 -4.69 21.49 -6.73
C LYS A 207 -3.53 22.42 -6.44
N TRP A 208 -2.36 22.14 -7.03
CA TRP A 208 -1.15 22.91 -6.82
C TRP A 208 -1.29 24.33 -7.34
N ASP A 209 -1.76 24.50 -8.58
CA ASP A 209 -2.01 25.80 -9.17
C ASP A 209 -3.09 26.58 -8.40
N GLY A 210 -4.16 25.90 -7.95
CA GLY A 210 -5.18 26.49 -7.09
C GLY A 210 -4.62 27.01 -5.76
N ALA A 211 -3.72 26.27 -5.10
CA ALA A 211 -3.06 26.72 -3.88
C ALA A 211 -2.00 27.80 -4.14
N ARG A 212 -1.25 27.69 -5.26
CA ARG A 212 -0.27 28.70 -5.70
C ARG A 212 -0.90 30.07 -5.82
N ARG A 213 -2.07 30.17 -6.43
CA ARG A 213 -2.80 31.42 -6.65
C ARG A 213 -3.42 32.04 -5.38
N GLN A 214 -3.51 31.28 -4.28
CA GLN A 214 -4.02 31.86 -3.02
C GLN A 214 -3.00 32.85 -2.44
N LYS A 215 -3.49 34.03 -2.07
CA LYS A 215 -2.71 35.04 -1.35
C LYS A 215 -2.77 34.72 0.14
N ALA A 216 -1.66 34.28 0.71
CA ALA A 216 -1.54 33.94 2.12
C ALA A 216 -0.09 34.14 2.57
N ASP A 217 0.09 34.45 3.84
CA ASP A 217 1.38 34.58 4.52
C ASP A 217 2.09 33.22 4.72
N LYS A 218 1.32 32.14 4.81
CA LYS A 218 1.81 30.78 4.98
C LYS A 218 0.96 29.80 4.14
N LYS A 219 1.62 28.76 3.61
CA LYS A 219 0.98 27.65 2.92
C LYS A 219 1.60 26.35 3.40
N TYR A 220 0.90 25.24 3.25
CA TYR A 220 1.36 23.93 3.71
C TYR A 220 1.27 22.86 2.62
N ILE A 221 2.22 21.92 2.68
CA ILE A 221 2.18 20.67 1.89
C ILE A 221 1.87 19.53 2.84
N VAL A 222 0.86 18.72 2.53
CA VAL A 222 0.48 17.58 3.37
C VAL A 222 0.49 16.30 2.53
N CYS A 223 1.27 15.33 2.98
CA CYS A 223 1.29 13.98 2.44
C CYS A 223 0.33 13.10 3.25
N ASN A 224 -0.65 12.54 2.57
CA ASN A 224 -1.61 11.61 3.15
C ASN A 224 -1.10 10.18 3.01
N GLY A 225 -0.56 9.64 4.10
CA GLY A 225 -0.17 8.25 4.28
C GLY A 225 -1.12 7.50 5.25
N ASP A 226 -2.36 7.97 5.40
CA ASP A 226 -3.40 7.28 6.17
C ASP A 226 -4.08 6.20 5.31
N GLU A 227 -3.38 5.12 5.06
CA GLU A 227 -3.82 3.97 4.28
C GLU A 227 -4.58 2.99 5.18
N GLY A 228 -5.89 3.12 5.23
CA GLY A 228 -6.75 2.38 6.16
C GLY A 228 -7.60 1.28 5.53
N ASP A 229 -7.60 1.13 4.22
CA ASP A 229 -8.37 0.10 3.51
C ASP A 229 -7.91 -1.31 3.91
N PRO A 230 -8.84 -2.24 4.25
CA PRO A 230 -8.48 -3.64 4.48
C PRO A 230 -7.76 -4.25 3.28
N GLY A 231 -6.57 -4.83 3.51
CA GLY A 231 -5.74 -5.43 2.46
C GLY A 231 -4.87 -4.45 1.68
N ALA A 232 -4.98 -3.13 1.88
CA ALA A 232 -4.14 -2.13 1.20
C ALA A 232 -2.81 -1.89 1.96
N PHE A 233 -1.69 -1.87 1.22
CA PHE A 233 -0.35 -1.62 1.76
C PHE A 233 0.62 -0.98 0.74
N MET A 234 0.10 -0.30 -0.27
CA MET A 234 0.88 0.33 -1.33
C MET A 234 1.69 1.52 -0.81
N ASP A 235 1.00 2.44 -0.14
CA ASP A 235 1.61 3.65 0.43
C ASP A 235 2.63 3.29 1.52
N ARG A 236 2.30 2.32 2.37
CA ARG A 236 3.23 1.76 3.35
C ARG A 236 4.52 1.28 2.68
N SER A 237 4.40 0.48 1.62
CA SER A 237 5.56 -0.10 0.94
C SER A 237 6.43 0.95 0.25
N ILE A 238 5.83 2.01 -0.29
CA ILE A 238 6.57 3.15 -0.86
C ILE A 238 7.33 3.89 0.25
N MET A 239 6.69 4.20 1.38
CA MET A 239 7.34 4.86 2.51
C MET A 239 8.43 4.00 3.16
N GLU A 240 8.27 2.67 3.17
CA GLU A 240 9.27 1.74 3.68
C GLU A 240 10.45 1.54 2.72
N GLY A 241 10.19 1.48 1.40
CA GLY A 241 11.17 1.07 0.40
C GLY A 241 11.79 2.19 -0.41
N ASN A 242 11.12 3.34 -0.53
CA ASN A 242 11.60 4.49 -1.30
C ASN A 242 11.14 5.83 -0.68
N PRO A 243 11.45 6.08 0.61
CA PRO A 243 10.97 7.27 1.32
C PRO A 243 11.43 8.58 0.66
N HIS A 244 12.63 8.62 0.09
CA HIS A 244 13.20 9.82 -0.54
C HIS A 244 12.38 10.30 -1.74
N SER A 245 11.72 9.41 -2.50
CA SER A 245 10.83 9.82 -3.61
C SER A 245 9.63 10.64 -3.12
N VAL A 246 9.11 10.31 -1.94
CA VAL A 246 8.01 11.04 -1.31
C VAL A 246 8.49 12.41 -0.84
N LEU A 247 9.65 12.47 -0.17
CA LEU A 247 10.26 13.73 0.27
C LEU A 247 10.51 14.65 -0.92
N GLU A 248 11.17 14.16 -1.97
CA GLU A 248 11.47 14.91 -3.19
C GLU A 248 10.20 15.45 -3.85
N GLY A 249 9.15 14.62 -3.96
CA GLY A 249 7.85 15.05 -4.51
C GLY A 249 7.18 16.15 -3.68
N MET A 250 7.28 16.08 -2.35
CA MET A 250 6.77 17.13 -1.47
C MET A 250 7.56 18.43 -1.58
N MET A 251 8.89 18.38 -1.74
CA MET A 251 9.75 19.54 -1.95
C MET A 251 9.42 20.25 -3.25
N ILE A 252 9.21 19.51 -4.35
CA ILE A 252 8.76 20.05 -5.63
C ILE A 252 7.39 20.72 -5.51
N ALA A 253 6.47 20.10 -4.77
CA ALA A 253 5.17 20.70 -4.48
C ALA A 253 5.28 21.97 -3.62
N GLY A 254 6.24 22.02 -2.70
CA GLY A 254 6.60 23.20 -1.91
C GLY A 254 7.00 24.37 -2.80
N LEU A 255 7.93 24.13 -3.73
CA LEU A 255 8.33 25.12 -4.75
C LEU A 255 7.13 25.61 -5.56
N ALA A 256 6.34 24.67 -6.10
CA ALA A 256 5.20 24.98 -6.95
C ALA A 256 4.11 25.79 -6.23
N ALA A 257 3.83 25.50 -4.96
CA ALA A 257 2.79 26.18 -4.20
C ALA A 257 3.27 27.44 -3.45
N GLY A 258 4.58 27.63 -3.32
CA GLY A 258 5.19 28.66 -2.48
C GLY A 258 5.04 28.34 -0.99
N SER A 259 5.37 27.11 -0.60
CA SER A 259 5.33 26.61 0.78
C SER A 259 6.72 26.24 1.25
N ASP A 260 7.04 26.57 2.49
CA ASP A 260 8.29 26.26 3.17
C ASP A 260 8.14 25.15 4.23
N GLU A 261 6.96 24.53 4.34
CA GLU A 261 6.67 23.55 5.39
C GLU A 261 5.71 22.46 4.95
N GLY A 262 6.04 21.22 5.32
CA GLY A 262 5.23 20.05 4.99
C GLY A 262 5.05 19.06 6.14
N TYR A 263 3.95 18.30 6.07
CA TYR A 263 3.59 17.27 7.05
C TYR A 263 3.29 15.95 6.34
N ILE A 264 3.93 14.87 6.82
CA ILE A 264 3.64 13.51 6.39
C ILE A 264 2.79 12.86 7.48
N TYR A 265 1.54 12.59 7.16
CA TYR A 265 0.61 11.93 8.08
C TYR A 265 0.63 10.42 7.83
N VAL A 266 1.08 9.65 8.81
CA VAL A 266 1.26 8.19 8.72
C VAL A 266 0.52 7.52 9.87
N ARG A 267 -0.07 6.35 9.63
CA ARG A 267 -0.72 5.55 10.66
C ARG A 267 0.29 5.08 11.72
N ALA A 268 -0.16 5.03 12.98
CA ALA A 268 0.66 4.52 14.09
C ALA A 268 1.01 3.02 13.90
N GLU A 269 0.19 2.28 13.15
CA GLU A 269 0.36 0.86 12.82
C GLU A 269 1.49 0.61 11.79
N TYR A 270 2.10 1.67 11.24
CA TYR A 270 3.22 1.60 10.30
C TYR A 270 4.54 2.06 10.93
N PRO A 271 5.03 1.40 12.00
CA PRO A 271 6.21 1.87 12.73
C PRO A 271 7.47 1.86 11.87
N LEU A 272 7.61 0.91 10.95
CA LEU A 272 8.76 0.85 10.03
C LEU A 272 8.74 2.04 9.06
N ALA A 273 7.60 2.37 8.45
CA ALA A 273 7.46 3.52 7.57
C ALA A 273 7.80 4.83 8.31
N VAL A 274 7.34 4.99 9.55
CA VAL A 274 7.68 6.15 10.40
C VAL A 274 9.20 6.22 10.65
N SER A 275 9.84 5.09 10.94
CA SER A 275 11.30 5.01 11.16
C SER A 275 12.07 5.41 9.90
N ARG A 276 11.71 4.82 8.75
CA ARG A 276 12.34 5.08 7.44
C ARG A 276 12.19 6.54 7.00
N LEU A 277 11.00 7.12 7.14
CA LEU A 277 10.75 8.54 6.83
C LEU A 277 11.59 9.47 7.70
N LYS A 278 11.70 9.19 9.02
CA LYS A 278 12.53 10.00 9.91
C LYS A 278 14.03 9.89 9.58
N ALA A 279 14.50 8.68 9.25
CA ALA A 279 15.88 8.48 8.81
C ALA A 279 16.16 9.22 7.50
N ALA A 280 15.24 9.13 6.52
CA ALA A 280 15.36 9.83 5.24
C ALA A 280 15.36 11.36 5.41
N ILE A 281 14.50 11.91 6.26
CA ILE A 281 14.48 13.35 6.58
C ILE A 281 15.82 13.77 7.21
N ALA A 282 16.32 13.02 8.20
CA ALA A 282 17.60 13.34 8.86
C ALA A 282 18.76 13.33 7.87
N LYS A 283 18.86 12.31 7.01
CA LYS A 283 19.90 12.21 5.97
C LYS A 283 19.82 13.35 4.94
N ALA A 284 18.62 13.69 4.49
CA ALA A 284 18.44 14.83 3.59
C ALA A 284 18.83 16.17 4.24
N GLN A 285 18.57 16.34 5.55
CA GLN A 285 18.99 17.52 6.31
C GLN A 285 20.51 17.57 6.49
N GLU A 286 21.16 16.44 6.79
CA GLU A 286 22.62 16.33 6.92
C GLU A 286 23.33 16.79 5.64
N LEU A 287 22.80 16.42 4.47
CA LEU A 287 23.33 16.82 3.16
C LEU A 287 22.90 18.24 2.73
N GLY A 288 22.00 18.91 3.45
CA GLY A 288 21.48 20.21 3.04
C GLY A 288 20.51 20.15 1.84
N LEU A 289 19.93 18.97 1.59
CA LEU A 289 18.84 18.76 0.63
C LEU A 289 17.47 19.07 1.23
N LEU A 290 17.39 19.28 2.55
CA LEU A 290 16.19 19.66 3.29
C LEU A 290 16.54 20.63 4.40
N GLY A 291 15.62 21.53 4.78
CA GLY A 291 15.80 22.56 5.81
C GLY A 291 15.97 23.95 5.23
N ASP A 292 16.93 24.72 5.72
CA ASP A 292 17.17 26.10 5.30
C ASP A 292 18.20 26.17 4.17
N ASP A 293 17.99 27.12 3.26
CA ASP A 293 18.91 27.47 2.17
C ASP A 293 19.37 26.23 1.37
N ILE A 294 18.40 25.47 0.87
CA ILE A 294 18.66 24.20 0.19
C ILE A 294 19.52 24.44 -1.06
N LEU A 295 20.65 23.76 -1.14
CA LEU A 295 21.65 23.85 -2.22
C LEU A 295 22.13 25.29 -2.50
N GLY A 296 22.04 26.20 -1.51
CA GLY A 296 22.44 27.60 -1.65
C GLY A 296 21.49 28.45 -2.49
N SER A 297 20.22 28.02 -2.65
CA SER A 297 19.22 28.69 -3.49
C SER A 297 18.39 29.75 -2.76
N GLY A 298 18.47 29.81 -1.44
CA GLY A 298 17.56 30.60 -0.59
C GLY A 298 16.19 29.94 -0.34
N PHE A 299 15.90 28.79 -0.95
CA PHE A 299 14.67 28.04 -0.69
C PHE A 299 14.78 27.27 0.62
N ASN A 300 13.74 27.36 1.44
CA ASN A 300 13.61 26.65 2.69
C ASN A 300 12.45 25.64 2.58
N PHE A 301 12.64 24.44 3.11
CA PHE A 301 11.56 23.48 3.23
C PHE A 301 11.78 22.53 4.40
N HIS A 302 10.84 22.50 5.33
CA HIS A 302 10.88 21.69 6.54
C HIS A 302 9.81 20.61 6.50
N LEU A 303 10.17 19.38 6.84
CA LEU A 303 9.26 18.24 6.88
C LEU A 303 9.09 17.68 8.28
N HIS A 304 7.85 17.38 8.63
CA HIS A 304 7.45 16.79 9.89
C HIS A 304 6.66 15.49 9.67
N VAL A 305 6.92 14.48 10.51
CA VAL A 305 6.15 13.22 10.50
C VAL A 305 5.13 13.23 11.63
N ASN A 306 3.85 13.20 11.27
CA ASN A 306 2.73 13.10 12.19
C ASN A 306 2.19 11.67 12.20
N ARG A 307 2.00 11.08 13.38
CA ARG A 307 1.40 9.76 13.54
C ARG A 307 -0.08 9.88 13.84
N GLY A 308 -0.90 9.31 12.98
CA GLY A 308 -2.34 9.16 13.20
C GLY A 308 -2.65 7.96 14.10
N ALA A 309 -3.80 7.97 14.75
CA ALA A 309 -4.27 6.89 15.62
C ALA A 309 -4.97 5.74 14.86
N GLY A 310 -4.82 5.66 13.55
CA GLY A 310 -5.35 4.56 12.72
C GLY A 310 -6.80 4.69 12.27
N ALA A 311 -7.47 5.79 12.53
CA ALA A 311 -8.86 5.99 12.11
C ALA A 311 -8.96 6.21 10.59
N PHE A 312 -9.65 5.33 9.87
CA PHE A 312 -9.84 5.38 8.41
C PHE A 312 -10.42 6.73 7.92
N VAL A 313 -11.32 7.34 8.71
CA VAL A 313 -11.88 8.66 8.39
C VAL A 313 -10.82 9.76 8.26
N CYS A 314 -9.65 9.61 8.88
CA CYS A 314 -8.55 10.56 8.77
C CYS A 314 -7.88 10.54 7.38
N GLY A 315 -8.15 9.55 6.52
CA GLY A 315 -7.83 9.58 5.10
C GLY A 315 -8.59 10.68 4.33
N GLU A 316 -9.73 11.17 4.83
CA GLU A 316 -10.40 12.35 4.27
C GLU A 316 -9.61 13.62 4.62
N GLY A 317 -9.29 14.42 3.59
CA GLY A 317 -8.33 15.52 3.72
C GLY A 317 -8.65 16.56 4.82
N SER A 318 -9.92 16.89 5.06
CA SER A 318 -10.27 17.85 6.11
C SER A 318 -10.27 17.22 7.51
N ALA A 319 -10.55 15.92 7.62
CA ALA A 319 -10.38 15.16 8.85
C ALA A 319 -8.89 15.01 9.20
N LEU A 320 -8.05 14.70 8.22
CA LEU A 320 -6.60 14.62 8.37
C LEU A 320 -6.00 15.93 8.88
N THR A 321 -6.33 17.06 8.26
CA THR A 321 -5.84 18.36 8.73
C THR A 321 -6.32 18.68 10.15
N SER A 322 -7.57 18.33 10.49
CA SER A 322 -8.07 18.49 11.86
C SER A 322 -7.29 17.62 12.86
N SER A 323 -6.89 16.39 12.47
CA SER A 323 -6.07 15.51 13.29
C SER A 323 -4.66 16.07 13.52
N ILE A 324 -4.00 16.61 12.48
CA ILE A 324 -2.69 17.29 12.63
C ILE A 324 -2.82 18.50 13.59
N GLU A 325 -3.93 19.22 13.55
CA GLU A 325 -4.22 20.35 14.44
C GLU A 325 -4.50 19.92 15.90
N GLY A 326 -4.45 18.61 16.21
CA GLY A 326 -4.75 18.09 17.55
C GLY A 326 -6.25 18.05 17.89
N LYS A 327 -7.11 18.20 16.89
CA LYS A 327 -8.56 18.13 17.02
C LYS A 327 -9.07 16.74 16.64
N ARG A 328 -10.35 16.46 16.93
CA ARG A 328 -11.02 15.26 16.41
C ARG A 328 -10.93 15.19 14.89
N GLY A 329 -10.52 14.04 14.35
CA GLY A 329 -10.45 13.75 12.92
C GLY A 329 -11.85 13.67 12.29
N MET A 330 -12.54 14.78 12.21
CA MET A 330 -13.88 14.89 11.63
C MET A 330 -13.87 15.76 10.38
N PRO A 331 -14.51 15.33 9.29
CA PRO A 331 -14.62 16.09 8.07
C PRO A 331 -15.28 17.45 8.26
N ARG A 332 -14.85 18.45 7.47
CA ARG A 332 -15.44 19.79 7.40
C ARG A 332 -16.37 19.86 6.18
N VAL A 333 -17.34 20.77 6.24
CA VAL A 333 -18.20 21.12 5.08
C VAL A 333 -17.34 21.79 4.02
N LYS A 334 -17.57 21.48 2.77
CA LYS A 334 -16.92 22.10 1.61
C LYS A 334 -17.99 22.82 0.76
N PRO A 335 -17.75 24.02 0.26
CA PRO A 335 -16.60 24.90 0.41
C PRO A 335 -16.46 25.52 1.82
N PRO A 336 -15.27 26.02 2.26
CA PRO A 336 -14.04 26.15 1.47
C PRO A 336 -13.30 24.81 1.31
N ARG A 337 -12.51 24.70 0.23
CA ARG A 337 -11.64 23.52 -0.01
C ARG A 337 -10.33 23.67 0.75
N THR A 338 -9.58 22.56 0.93
CA THR A 338 -8.28 22.57 1.61
C THR A 338 -7.25 23.49 0.94
N ILE A 339 -7.31 23.66 -0.38
CA ILE A 339 -6.46 24.59 -1.13
C ILE A 339 -6.73 26.06 -0.78
N GLU A 340 -7.87 26.35 -0.18
CA GLU A 340 -8.28 27.70 0.26
C GLU A 340 -8.14 27.83 1.78
N HIS A 341 -8.60 26.81 2.52
CA HIS A 341 -8.69 26.80 3.97
C HIS A 341 -8.42 25.39 4.54
N GLY A 342 -7.15 25.01 4.56
CA GLY A 342 -6.69 23.69 5.01
C GLY A 342 -6.12 23.70 6.42
N LEU A 343 -4.87 23.29 6.58
CA LEU A 343 -4.16 23.16 7.85
C LEU A 343 -4.02 24.54 8.51
N TRP A 344 -4.46 24.66 9.77
CA TRP A 344 -4.55 25.91 10.54
C TRP A 344 -5.24 27.07 9.78
N GLY A 345 -6.18 26.73 8.93
CA GLY A 345 -6.91 27.71 8.14
C GLY A 345 -6.12 28.30 6.98
N LYS A 346 -4.98 27.77 6.63
CA LYS A 346 -4.12 28.25 5.54
C LYS A 346 -4.29 27.40 4.28
N PRO A 347 -4.00 27.95 3.09
CA PRO A 347 -4.00 27.17 1.85
C PRO A 347 -3.08 25.95 1.97
N THR A 348 -3.61 24.78 1.62
CA THR A 348 -2.90 23.51 1.81
C THR A 348 -3.02 22.62 0.58
N VAL A 349 -1.88 22.21 0.04
CA VAL A 349 -1.81 21.13 -0.95
C VAL A 349 -1.79 19.81 -0.20
N LEU A 350 -2.79 18.96 -0.44
CA LEU A 350 -2.88 17.64 0.15
C LEU A 350 -2.92 16.59 -0.95
N ASN A 351 -1.92 15.71 -0.98
CA ASN A 351 -1.82 14.59 -1.90
C ASN A 351 -1.45 13.30 -1.16
N ASN A 352 -1.78 12.17 -1.77
CA ASN A 352 -1.42 10.84 -1.31
C ASN A 352 0.08 10.54 -1.53
N VAL A 353 0.63 9.55 -0.84
CA VAL A 353 2.03 9.10 -0.91
C VAL A 353 2.45 8.74 -2.33
N GLU A 354 1.73 7.83 -3.00
CA GLU A 354 2.04 7.40 -4.36
C GLU A 354 1.96 8.56 -5.36
N THR A 355 1.05 9.52 -5.12
CA THR A 355 0.97 10.72 -5.95
C THR A 355 2.24 11.55 -5.87
N PHE A 356 2.78 11.79 -4.67
CA PHE A 356 4.05 12.52 -4.51
C PHE A 356 5.23 11.75 -5.09
N ALA A 357 5.28 10.42 -4.92
CA ALA A 357 6.36 9.59 -5.46
C ALA A 357 6.44 9.59 -7.00
N ASN A 358 5.35 9.88 -7.72
CA ASN A 358 5.35 10.06 -9.18
C ASN A 358 5.98 11.39 -9.63
N VAL A 359 5.91 12.43 -8.80
CA VAL A 359 6.30 13.80 -9.18
C VAL A 359 7.76 13.93 -9.59
N PRO A 360 8.75 13.43 -8.83
CA PRO A 360 10.16 13.51 -9.21
C PRO A 360 10.43 12.90 -10.59
N LEU A 361 9.76 11.80 -10.89
CA LEU A 361 9.92 11.06 -12.14
C LEU A 361 9.36 11.87 -13.32
N ILE A 362 8.23 12.53 -13.15
CA ILE A 362 7.63 13.41 -14.17
C ILE A 362 8.55 14.58 -14.47
N ILE A 363 9.02 15.27 -13.43
CA ILE A 363 9.89 16.45 -13.61
C ILE A 363 11.24 16.03 -14.23
N ARG A 364 11.79 14.88 -13.82
CA ARG A 364 13.07 14.37 -14.33
C ARG A 364 12.98 13.92 -15.80
N ASN A 365 11.98 13.10 -16.10
CA ASN A 365 11.89 12.42 -17.40
C ASN A 365 11.02 13.18 -18.44
N GLY A 366 10.23 14.14 -17.99
CA GLY A 366 9.35 14.97 -18.82
C GLY A 366 7.91 14.46 -18.91
N VAL A 367 7.04 15.37 -19.32
CA VAL A 367 5.59 15.18 -19.44
C VAL A 367 5.26 14.06 -20.42
N ASP A 368 5.88 14.07 -21.59
CA ASP A 368 5.60 13.10 -22.65
C ASP A 368 5.95 11.67 -22.24
N TRP A 369 7.07 11.49 -21.51
CA TRP A 369 7.44 10.19 -20.97
C TRP A 369 6.31 9.60 -20.11
N TYR A 370 5.75 10.39 -19.20
CA TYR A 370 4.69 9.94 -18.31
C TYR A 370 3.39 9.66 -19.05
N ARG A 371 3.04 10.49 -20.04
CA ARG A 371 1.83 10.34 -20.84
C ARG A 371 1.83 9.12 -21.76
N HIS A 372 3.00 8.62 -22.14
CA HIS A 372 3.11 7.39 -22.94
C HIS A 372 2.85 6.11 -22.11
N ILE A 373 2.76 6.21 -20.78
CA ILE A 373 2.40 5.11 -19.88
C ILE A 373 0.92 5.24 -19.53
N GLY A 374 0.18 4.13 -19.58
CA GLY A 374 -1.23 4.12 -19.20
C GLY A 374 -2.19 4.49 -20.32
N THR A 375 -3.35 5.06 -19.96
CA THR A 375 -4.37 5.49 -20.93
C THR A 375 -4.34 7.00 -21.13
N GLU A 376 -4.92 7.47 -22.22
CA GLU A 376 -4.99 8.92 -22.54
C GLU A 376 -5.57 9.76 -21.38
N LYS A 377 -6.63 9.25 -20.72
CA LYS A 377 -7.33 9.95 -19.62
C LYS A 377 -6.78 9.61 -18.23
N SER A 378 -6.03 8.54 -18.12
CA SER A 378 -5.40 8.09 -16.88
C SER A 378 -3.95 7.71 -17.16
N PRO A 379 -3.04 8.68 -17.36
CA PRO A 379 -1.63 8.41 -17.60
C PRO A 379 -0.91 7.84 -16.37
N GLY A 380 0.23 7.20 -16.64
CA GLY A 380 1.13 6.65 -15.65
C GLY A 380 0.73 5.25 -15.19
N THR A 381 1.32 4.84 -14.08
CA THR A 381 1.10 3.55 -13.43
C THR A 381 0.23 3.68 -12.19
N LYS A 382 -0.17 2.53 -11.66
CA LYS A 382 -0.82 2.43 -10.34
C LYS A 382 -0.28 1.20 -9.60
N ALA A 383 0.10 1.41 -8.35
CA ALA A 383 0.41 0.32 -7.44
C ALA A 383 -0.88 -0.29 -6.87
N PHE A 384 -0.98 -1.62 -6.89
CA PHE A 384 -2.11 -2.36 -6.33
C PHE A 384 -1.62 -3.38 -5.30
N ALA A 385 -2.40 -3.56 -4.23
CA ALA A 385 -2.29 -4.69 -3.33
C ALA A 385 -3.24 -5.79 -3.82
N LEU A 386 -2.68 -6.83 -4.43
CA LEU A 386 -3.41 -8.00 -4.90
C LEU A 386 -3.50 -9.02 -3.76
N THR A 387 -4.72 -9.30 -3.29
CA THR A 387 -5.00 -10.14 -2.12
C THR A 387 -6.25 -11.00 -2.33
N GLY A 388 -6.57 -11.84 -1.36
CA GLY A 388 -7.72 -12.75 -1.42
C GLY A 388 -7.38 -14.08 -2.08
N ASN A 389 -8.35 -14.69 -2.75
CA ASN A 389 -8.23 -16.03 -3.33
C ASN A 389 -7.54 -15.97 -4.71
N VAL A 390 -6.24 -15.71 -4.70
CA VAL A 390 -5.37 -15.66 -5.88
C VAL A 390 -4.06 -16.39 -5.59
N VAL A 391 -3.48 -17.07 -6.58
CA VAL A 391 -2.27 -17.90 -6.39
C VAL A 391 -1.09 -17.08 -5.87
N ASN A 392 -0.87 -15.87 -6.40
CA ASN A 392 0.21 -15.00 -5.99
C ASN A 392 -0.34 -13.71 -5.40
N THR A 393 -0.27 -13.56 -4.09
CA THR A 393 -0.62 -12.32 -3.41
C THR A 393 0.58 -11.41 -3.27
N GLY A 394 0.37 -10.10 -3.38
CA GLY A 394 1.46 -9.15 -3.21
C GLY A 394 1.19 -7.74 -3.70
N LEU A 395 2.27 -6.96 -3.77
CA LEU A 395 2.27 -5.60 -4.28
C LEU A 395 2.71 -5.60 -5.73
N ILE A 396 1.87 -5.12 -6.60
CA ILE A 396 2.13 -5.01 -8.05
C ILE A 396 2.04 -3.56 -8.50
N GLU A 397 2.75 -3.21 -9.56
CA GLU A 397 2.59 -1.94 -10.24
C GLU A 397 2.42 -2.19 -11.74
N VAL A 398 1.34 -1.66 -12.29
CA VAL A 398 0.97 -1.84 -13.69
C VAL A 398 0.57 -0.50 -14.33
N PRO A 399 0.70 -0.36 -15.66
CA PRO A 399 0.15 0.80 -16.35
C PRO A 399 -1.36 0.94 -16.09
N MET A 400 -1.81 2.16 -15.94
CA MET A 400 -3.26 2.42 -15.91
C MET A 400 -3.89 1.89 -17.21
N GLY A 401 -5.00 1.15 -17.08
CA GLY A 401 -5.65 0.51 -18.23
C GLY A 401 -5.30 -0.97 -18.42
N THR A 402 -4.38 -1.52 -17.63
CA THR A 402 -4.22 -2.98 -17.51
C THR A 402 -5.53 -3.60 -17.10
N THR A 403 -5.93 -4.71 -17.71
CA THR A 403 -7.24 -5.30 -17.46
C THR A 403 -7.29 -6.11 -16.16
N VAL A 404 -8.50 -6.26 -15.64
CA VAL A 404 -8.76 -7.14 -14.46
C VAL A 404 -8.24 -8.56 -14.74
N ARG A 405 -8.44 -9.06 -15.95
CA ARG A 405 -7.97 -10.38 -16.40
C ARG A 405 -6.45 -10.51 -16.30
N GLU A 406 -5.71 -9.56 -16.87
CA GLU A 406 -4.24 -9.58 -16.83
C GLU A 406 -3.72 -9.55 -15.40
N VAL A 407 -4.33 -8.75 -14.53
CA VAL A 407 -3.91 -8.67 -13.12
C VAL A 407 -4.16 -9.99 -12.38
N ILE A 408 -5.33 -10.60 -12.52
CA ILE A 408 -5.70 -11.79 -11.74
C ILE A 408 -5.01 -13.04 -12.30
N PHE A 409 -5.05 -13.24 -13.62
CA PHE A 409 -4.62 -14.51 -14.22
C PHE A 409 -3.15 -14.49 -14.67
N ASP A 410 -2.70 -13.39 -15.28
CA ASP A 410 -1.34 -13.36 -15.84
C ASP A 410 -0.28 -12.98 -14.79
N ILE A 411 -0.62 -12.05 -13.89
CA ILE A 411 0.27 -11.62 -12.80
C ILE A 411 0.00 -12.45 -11.55
N GLY A 412 -1.26 -12.53 -11.14
CA GLY A 412 -1.70 -13.23 -9.94
C GLY A 412 -1.64 -14.77 -10.05
N GLY A 413 -1.52 -15.31 -11.26
CA GLY A 413 -1.45 -16.77 -11.49
C GLY A 413 -2.80 -17.49 -11.44
N GLY A 414 -3.92 -16.74 -11.39
CA GLY A 414 -5.26 -17.28 -11.34
C GLY A 414 -5.74 -17.65 -9.94
N ILE A 415 -6.80 -18.47 -9.89
CA ILE A 415 -7.43 -18.90 -8.64
C ILE A 415 -6.81 -20.23 -8.19
N PRO A 416 -6.43 -20.38 -6.90
CA PRO A 416 -5.83 -21.60 -6.40
C PRO A 416 -6.81 -22.80 -6.47
N ASP A 417 -6.26 -24.00 -6.39
CA ASP A 417 -6.98 -25.29 -6.27
C ASP A 417 -7.95 -25.58 -7.43
N GLY A 418 -7.75 -24.96 -8.59
CA GLY A 418 -8.60 -25.15 -9.77
C GLY A 418 -10.02 -24.57 -9.65
N LYS A 419 -10.26 -23.75 -8.63
CA LYS A 419 -11.55 -23.06 -8.43
C LYS A 419 -11.76 -21.97 -9.48
N LYS A 420 -13.02 -21.53 -9.60
CA LYS A 420 -13.39 -20.47 -10.55
C LYS A 420 -13.31 -19.10 -9.90
N PHE A 421 -12.85 -18.13 -10.68
CA PHE A 421 -12.97 -16.72 -10.32
C PHE A 421 -14.44 -16.32 -10.24
N LYS A 422 -14.83 -15.65 -9.17
CA LYS A 422 -16.19 -15.14 -8.95
C LYS A 422 -16.27 -13.64 -9.06
N ALA A 423 -15.44 -12.94 -8.29
CA ALA A 423 -15.44 -11.49 -8.25
C ALA A 423 -14.10 -10.94 -7.76
N VAL A 424 -13.89 -9.65 -7.96
CA VAL A 424 -12.86 -8.87 -7.30
C VAL A 424 -13.45 -7.59 -6.73
N GLN A 425 -13.23 -7.33 -5.44
CA GLN A 425 -13.50 -6.03 -4.84
C GLN A 425 -12.36 -5.08 -5.15
N ILE A 426 -12.67 -3.94 -5.75
CA ILE A 426 -11.70 -2.93 -6.14
C ILE A 426 -11.91 -1.67 -5.31
N GLY A 427 -10.83 -1.13 -4.72
CA GLY A 427 -10.85 0.14 -3.98
C GLY A 427 -11.36 0.03 -2.55
N GLY A 428 -11.29 -1.16 -1.95
CA GLY A 428 -11.64 -1.40 -0.55
C GLY A 428 -13.11 -1.09 -0.23
N PRO A 429 -13.41 -0.63 1.00
CA PRO A 429 -14.78 -0.35 1.44
C PRO A 429 -15.43 0.83 0.71
N SER A 430 -14.64 1.64 0.01
CA SER A 430 -15.15 2.77 -0.80
C SER A 430 -15.38 2.40 -2.26
N GLY A 431 -15.00 1.20 -2.66
CA GLY A 431 -15.08 0.70 -4.02
C GLY A 431 -16.26 -0.23 -4.26
N GLY A 432 -16.22 -0.97 -5.38
CA GLY A 432 -17.25 -1.92 -5.78
C GLY A 432 -16.69 -3.21 -6.33
N CYS A 433 -17.56 -4.21 -6.52
CA CYS A 433 -17.19 -5.50 -7.08
C CYS A 433 -17.26 -5.51 -8.61
N CYS A 434 -16.29 -6.17 -9.25
CA CYS A 434 -16.38 -6.65 -10.62
C CYS A 434 -16.66 -8.15 -10.60
N CYS A 435 -17.65 -8.62 -11.36
CA CYS A 435 -18.01 -10.03 -11.44
C CYS A 435 -17.25 -10.77 -12.56
N ALA A 436 -17.46 -12.09 -12.65
CA ALA A 436 -16.78 -12.97 -13.61
C ALA A 436 -17.25 -12.84 -15.08
N SER A 437 -18.03 -11.81 -15.44
CA SER A 437 -18.41 -11.58 -16.84
C SER A 437 -17.18 -11.19 -17.67
N SER A 438 -17.16 -11.56 -18.95
CA SER A 438 -16.08 -11.18 -19.86
C SER A 438 -15.92 -9.66 -19.94
N GLU A 439 -17.02 -8.91 -19.90
CA GLU A 439 -17.01 -7.45 -19.90
C GLU A 439 -16.24 -6.88 -18.71
N HIS A 440 -16.42 -7.45 -17.50
CA HIS A 440 -15.73 -7.00 -16.32
C HIS A 440 -14.29 -7.50 -16.24
N LEU A 441 -14.01 -8.71 -16.73
CA LEU A 441 -12.64 -9.23 -16.78
C LEU A 441 -11.76 -8.44 -17.74
N ASP A 442 -12.30 -7.99 -18.87
CA ASP A 442 -11.57 -7.20 -19.86
C ASP A 442 -11.68 -5.68 -19.63
N LEU A 443 -12.27 -5.29 -18.47
CA LEU A 443 -12.37 -3.89 -18.08
C LEU A 443 -11.00 -3.32 -17.74
N PRO A 444 -10.62 -2.17 -18.34
CA PRO A 444 -9.41 -1.46 -17.98
C PRO A 444 -9.46 -0.92 -16.55
N LEU A 445 -8.42 -1.17 -15.76
CA LEU A 445 -8.23 -0.58 -14.44
C LEU A 445 -7.81 0.88 -14.58
N ASP A 446 -8.79 1.75 -14.88
CA ASP A 446 -8.62 3.19 -14.92
C ASP A 446 -9.80 3.92 -14.22
N PHE A 447 -9.62 5.23 -13.95
CA PHE A 447 -10.61 5.99 -13.19
C PHE A 447 -11.96 6.09 -13.87
N ASP A 448 -11.99 6.16 -15.20
CA ASP A 448 -13.21 6.45 -15.94
C ASP A 448 -13.98 5.15 -16.27
N SER A 449 -13.26 4.07 -16.57
CA SER A 449 -13.86 2.77 -16.86
C SER A 449 -14.52 2.14 -15.64
N LEU A 450 -13.83 2.17 -14.48
CA LEU A 450 -14.40 1.67 -13.23
C LEU A 450 -15.62 2.47 -12.77
N LYS A 451 -15.61 3.79 -12.99
CA LYS A 451 -16.76 4.64 -12.65
C LYS A 451 -18.03 4.27 -13.40
N LYS A 452 -17.91 3.81 -14.67
CA LYS A 452 -19.08 3.39 -15.48
C LYS A 452 -19.85 2.20 -14.88
N ILE A 453 -19.14 1.30 -14.20
CA ILE A 453 -19.75 0.13 -13.54
C ILE A 453 -20.10 0.38 -12.06
N GLY A 454 -19.92 1.63 -11.57
CA GLY A 454 -20.18 1.99 -10.17
C GLY A 454 -19.03 1.68 -9.21
N ALA A 455 -17.92 1.16 -9.71
CA ALA A 455 -16.70 0.92 -8.95
C ALA A 455 -15.76 2.14 -8.95
N MET A 456 -14.67 2.05 -8.23
CA MET A 456 -13.58 3.04 -8.25
C MET A 456 -12.26 2.37 -7.91
N ILE A 457 -11.14 2.94 -8.40
CA ILE A 457 -9.79 2.42 -8.09
C ILE A 457 -9.53 2.42 -6.57
N GLY A 458 -10.08 3.40 -5.86
CA GLY A 458 -9.77 3.59 -4.45
C GLY A 458 -8.27 3.82 -4.24
N SER A 459 -7.75 3.37 -3.11
CA SER A 459 -6.30 3.39 -2.83
C SER A 459 -5.50 2.40 -3.68
N GLY A 460 -6.13 1.33 -4.18
CA GLY A 460 -5.52 0.28 -5.01
C GLY A 460 -5.61 -1.12 -4.39
N GLY A 461 -6.46 -1.32 -3.37
CA GLY A 461 -6.75 -2.66 -2.86
C GLY A 461 -7.55 -3.47 -3.87
N LEU A 462 -7.10 -4.69 -4.16
CA LEU A 462 -7.78 -5.70 -4.97
C LEU A 462 -7.96 -6.96 -4.13
N VAL A 463 -9.21 -7.31 -3.81
CA VAL A 463 -9.52 -8.53 -3.05
C VAL A 463 -10.23 -9.51 -3.97
N VAL A 464 -9.53 -10.55 -4.38
CA VAL A 464 -10.03 -11.58 -5.29
C VAL A 464 -10.86 -12.61 -4.52
N MET A 465 -11.97 -13.01 -5.09
CA MET A 465 -12.93 -13.95 -4.52
C MET A 465 -13.21 -15.09 -5.50
N ASP A 466 -13.23 -16.31 -4.97
CA ASP A 466 -13.55 -17.54 -5.70
C ASP A 466 -15.04 -17.90 -5.59
N GLU A 467 -15.41 -19.02 -6.23
CA GLU A 467 -16.79 -19.54 -6.27
C GLU A 467 -17.37 -19.88 -4.88
N ASP A 468 -16.52 -20.12 -3.87
CA ASP A 468 -16.94 -20.45 -2.50
C ASP A 468 -17.15 -19.20 -1.61
N THR A 469 -17.01 -18.01 -2.16
CA THR A 469 -17.21 -16.76 -1.43
C THR A 469 -18.66 -16.29 -1.51
N CYS A 470 -19.34 -16.15 -0.38
CA CYS A 470 -20.69 -15.55 -0.32
C CYS A 470 -20.61 -14.03 -0.47
N MET A 471 -21.28 -13.48 -1.48
CA MET A 471 -21.23 -12.04 -1.77
C MET A 471 -22.08 -11.20 -0.80
N VAL A 472 -23.07 -11.81 -0.15
CA VAL A 472 -23.85 -11.14 0.90
C VAL A 472 -23.01 -10.95 2.16
N GLU A 473 -22.26 -12.00 2.56
CA GLU A 473 -21.32 -11.91 3.69
C GLU A 473 -20.18 -10.92 3.40
N THR A 474 -19.70 -10.89 2.16
CA THR A 474 -18.69 -9.90 1.72
C THR A 474 -19.23 -8.46 1.86
N ALA A 475 -20.47 -8.22 1.44
CA ALA A 475 -21.12 -6.92 1.59
C ALA A 475 -21.28 -6.53 3.08
N ARG A 476 -21.68 -7.50 3.91
CA ARG A 476 -21.80 -7.34 5.37
C ARG A 476 -20.45 -6.97 6.00
N PHE A 477 -19.38 -7.67 5.62
CA PHE A 477 -18.02 -7.40 6.09
C PHE A 477 -17.60 -5.95 5.81
N PHE A 478 -17.74 -5.48 4.58
CA PHE A 478 -17.38 -4.10 4.23
C PHE A 478 -18.28 -3.07 4.89
N MET A 479 -19.55 -3.37 5.09
CA MET A 479 -20.46 -2.48 5.80
C MET A 479 -20.13 -2.41 7.29
N SER A 480 -19.79 -3.52 7.92
CA SER A 480 -19.31 -3.57 9.31
C SER A 480 -18.06 -2.72 9.51
N PHE A 481 -17.08 -2.86 8.62
CA PHE A 481 -15.88 -2.03 8.64
C PHE A 481 -16.24 -0.54 8.54
N THR A 482 -17.05 -0.16 7.55
CA THR A 482 -17.39 1.25 7.32
C THR A 482 -18.21 1.85 8.48
N GLN A 483 -19.10 1.06 9.07
CA GLN A 483 -19.87 1.47 10.24
C GLN A 483 -18.96 1.74 11.45
N ASN A 484 -17.99 0.87 11.72
CA ASN A 484 -17.01 1.04 12.79
C ASN A 484 -16.10 2.26 12.58
N GLU A 485 -15.77 2.58 11.33
CA GLU A 485 -14.90 3.70 10.94
C GLU A 485 -15.66 5.03 10.78
N SER A 486 -16.98 5.05 10.95
CA SER A 486 -17.77 6.27 10.89
C SER A 486 -17.40 7.22 12.04
N CYS A 487 -17.07 8.48 11.70
CA CYS A 487 -16.80 9.51 12.71
C CYS A 487 -18.04 9.94 13.51
N GLY A 488 -19.23 9.49 13.13
CA GLY A 488 -20.51 9.77 13.79
C GLY A 488 -21.04 11.19 13.59
N LYS A 489 -20.41 12.04 12.76
CA LYS A 489 -20.78 13.45 12.64
C LYS A 489 -22.13 13.66 11.94
N CYS A 490 -22.36 13.02 10.80
CA CYS A 490 -23.61 13.19 10.07
C CYS A 490 -24.55 12.00 10.26
N VAL A 491 -25.86 12.29 10.38
CA VAL A 491 -26.90 11.28 10.64
C VAL A 491 -26.94 10.20 9.54
N PRO A 492 -26.91 10.52 8.24
CA PRO A 492 -27.00 9.51 7.19
C PRO A 492 -25.92 8.43 7.31
N CYS A 493 -24.66 8.81 7.58
CA CYS A 493 -23.58 7.84 7.78
C CYS A 493 -23.72 7.12 9.13
N ARG A 494 -23.88 7.85 10.26
CA ARG A 494 -23.92 7.26 11.60
C ARG A 494 -25.04 6.26 11.79
N GLU A 495 -26.28 6.65 11.47
CA GLU A 495 -27.46 5.79 11.67
C GLU A 495 -27.69 4.88 10.45
N GLY A 496 -27.48 5.40 9.25
CA GLY A 496 -27.77 4.66 8.02
C GLY A 496 -26.87 3.43 7.86
N THR A 497 -25.56 3.56 8.04
CA THR A 497 -24.64 2.39 7.94
C THR A 497 -24.95 1.35 9.02
N LYS A 498 -25.34 1.77 10.22
CA LYS A 498 -25.76 0.86 11.29
C LYS A 498 -27.02 0.09 10.90
N ARG A 499 -28.05 0.78 10.37
CA ARG A 499 -29.29 0.12 9.92
C ARG A 499 -29.03 -0.84 8.77
N MET A 500 -28.17 -0.45 7.81
CA MET A 500 -27.78 -1.36 6.72
C MET A 500 -27.06 -2.61 7.24
N LEU A 501 -26.16 -2.46 8.23
CA LEU A 501 -25.49 -3.60 8.85
C LEU A 501 -26.49 -4.54 9.54
N GLU A 502 -27.44 -4.02 10.31
CA GLU A 502 -28.48 -4.80 10.96
C GLU A 502 -29.38 -5.56 9.96
N ILE A 503 -29.66 -4.96 8.79
CA ILE A 503 -30.38 -5.65 7.72
C ILE A 503 -29.51 -6.77 7.14
N LEU A 504 -28.24 -6.49 6.84
CA LEU A 504 -27.32 -7.50 6.30
C LEU A 504 -27.10 -8.66 7.27
N ASP A 505 -27.02 -8.38 8.59
CA ASP A 505 -26.93 -9.41 9.63
C ASP A 505 -28.15 -10.34 9.60
N ARG A 506 -29.40 -9.81 9.46
CA ARG A 506 -30.61 -10.63 9.31
C ARG A 506 -30.58 -11.45 8.03
N ILE A 507 -30.17 -10.85 6.90
CA ILE A 507 -30.11 -11.56 5.62
C ILE A 507 -29.10 -12.73 5.68
N VAL A 508 -27.92 -12.50 6.21
CA VAL A 508 -26.87 -13.54 6.36
C VAL A 508 -27.33 -14.66 7.31
N SER A 509 -28.09 -14.31 8.34
CA SER A 509 -28.69 -15.30 9.26
C SER A 509 -29.91 -16.04 8.70
N ASN A 510 -30.25 -15.82 7.43
CA ASN A 510 -31.46 -16.37 6.76
C ASN A 510 -32.79 -15.94 7.42
N GLU A 511 -32.79 -14.83 8.13
CA GLU A 511 -33.97 -14.21 8.77
C GLU A 511 -34.47 -12.98 7.98
N GLY A 512 -33.76 -12.64 6.88
CA GLY A 512 -34.10 -11.50 6.01
C GLY A 512 -35.41 -11.72 5.22
N THR A 513 -36.00 -10.60 4.79
CA THR A 513 -37.23 -10.56 4.01
C THR A 513 -37.03 -9.77 2.72
N MET A 514 -37.98 -9.85 1.77
CA MET A 514 -37.98 -9.04 0.55
C MET A 514 -38.04 -7.52 0.86
N GLU A 515 -38.74 -7.13 1.93
CA GLU A 515 -38.81 -5.74 2.40
C GLU A 515 -37.44 -5.25 2.90
N ASP A 516 -36.64 -6.14 3.50
CA ASP A 516 -35.27 -5.83 3.87
C ASP A 516 -34.39 -5.49 2.66
N LEU A 517 -34.57 -6.19 1.52
CA LEU A 517 -33.84 -5.86 0.28
C LEU A 517 -34.22 -4.48 -0.26
N GLU A 518 -35.52 -4.17 -0.30
CA GLU A 518 -36.02 -2.87 -0.74
C GLU A 518 -35.50 -1.74 0.18
N LEU A 519 -35.52 -1.98 1.49
CA LEU A 519 -35.02 -1.04 2.48
C LEU A 519 -33.51 -0.83 2.35
N LEU A 520 -32.75 -1.90 2.08
CA LEU A 520 -31.30 -1.84 1.86
C LEU A 520 -30.94 -0.98 0.64
N GLU A 521 -31.68 -1.14 -0.48
CA GLU A 521 -31.53 -0.33 -1.69
C GLU A 521 -31.84 1.16 -1.41
N ASN A 522 -32.95 1.44 -0.75
CA ASN A 522 -33.41 2.81 -0.43
C ASN A 522 -32.44 3.52 0.53
N LEU A 523 -31.99 2.83 1.59
CA LEU A 523 -31.02 3.37 2.53
C LEU A 523 -29.68 3.65 1.84
N SER A 524 -29.22 2.73 0.96
CA SER A 524 -27.95 2.90 0.26
C SER A 524 -27.93 4.17 -0.61
N ASN A 525 -29.02 4.45 -1.32
CA ASN A 525 -29.17 5.66 -2.11
C ASN A 525 -29.22 6.91 -1.23
N THR A 526 -30.02 6.88 -0.16
CA THR A 526 -30.15 7.99 0.78
C THR A 526 -28.80 8.36 1.41
N ILE A 527 -28.03 7.36 1.88
CA ILE A 527 -26.72 7.59 2.49
C ILE A 527 -25.75 8.19 1.47
N THR A 528 -25.70 7.61 0.27
CA THR A 528 -24.81 8.07 -0.80
C THR A 528 -25.06 9.54 -1.18
N GLU A 529 -26.31 9.96 -1.26
CA GLU A 529 -26.68 11.31 -1.67
C GLU A 529 -26.58 12.36 -0.56
N THR A 530 -26.74 11.95 0.71
CA THR A 530 -26.89 12.90 1.82
C THR A 530 -25.74 12.92 2.83
N ALA A 531 -24.80 11.95 2.75
CA ALA A 531 -23.66 11.93 3.64
C ALA A 531 -22.70 13.11 3.38
N LEU A 532 -22.11 13.63 4.45
CA LEU A 532 -21.27 14.83 4.43
C LEU A 532 -19.96 14.66 3.65
N CYS A 533 -19.31 13.50 3.74
CA CYS A 533 -17.98 13.27 3.20
C CYS A 533 -17.90 11.98 2.38
N GLY A 534 -16.76 11.82 1.68
CA GLY A 534 -16.51 10.68 0.80
C GLY A 534 -16.68 9.31 1.47
N LEU A 535 -16.34 9.16 2.77
CA LEU A 535 -16.56 7.91 3.49
C LEU A 535 -18.03 7.50 3.46
N GLY A 536 -18.94 8.35 3.92
CA GLY A 536 -20.37 8.03 3.90
C GLY A 536 -20.94 7.93 2.50
N GLN A 537 -20.51 8.81 1.56
CA GLN A 537 -20.98 8.79 0.17
C GLN A 537 -20.59 7.53 -0.60
N SER A 538 -19.52 6.85 -0.20
CA SER A 538 -19.06 5.60 -0.82
C SER A 538 -19.30 4.34 0.00
N ALA A 539 -19.73 4.48 1.26
CA ALA A 539 -19.97 3.38 2.19
C ALA A 539 -20.85 2.25 1.63
N CYS A 540 -21.83 2.62 0.82
CA CYS A 540 -22.83 1.69 0.30
C CYS A 540 -22.42 0.99 -1.01
N LYS A 541 -21.31 1.38 -1.64
CA LYS A 541 -20.89 0.85 -2.94
C LYS A 541 -20.67 -0.67 -2.96
N PRO A 542 -20.02 -1.29 -1.95
CA PRO A 542 -19.91 -2.74 -1.91
C PRO A 542 -21.30 -3.42 -1.91
N VAL A 543 -22.24 -2.92 -1.12
CA VAL A 543 -23.61 -3.43 -1.07
C VAL A 543 -24.35 -3.23 -2.40
N GLN A 544 -24.29 -2.02 -2.97
CA GLN A 544 -24.93 -1.72 -4.26
C GLN A 544 -24.41 -2.60 -5.40
N SER A 545 -23.07 -2.83 -5.45
CA SER A 545 -22.47 -3.67 -6.49
C SER A 545 -22.80 -5.15 -6.31
N THR A 546 -22.78 -5.66 -5.08
CA THR A 546 -23.16 -7.06 -4.81
C THR A 546 -24.64 -7.30 -5.06
N LEU A 547 -25.54 -6.42 -4.65
CA LEU A 547 -26.96 -6.49 -5.00
C LEU A 547 -27.21 -6.48 -6.51
N ARG A 548 -26.43 -5.70 -7.25
CA ARG A 548 -26.57 -5.59 -8.71
C ARG A 548 -26.11 -6.83 -9.45
N TYR A 549 -24.96 -7.41 -9.06
CA TYR A 549 -24.33 -8.48 -9.83
C TYR A 549 -24.57 -9.89 -9.26
N PHE A 550 -24.99 -10.00 -8.00
CA PHE A 550 -25.19 -11.25 -7.27
C PHE A 550 -26.56 -11.28 -6.57
N ARG A 551 -27.58 -10.70 -7.21
CA ARG A 551 -28.93 -10.62 -6.63
C ARG A 551 -29.49 -11.98 -6.28
N ASP A 552 -29.15 -13.02 -7.05
CA ASP A 552 -29.64 -14.39 -6.82
C ASP A 552 -29.16 -14.94 -5.46
N GLU A 553 -27.94 -14.55 -5.00
CA GLU A 553 -27.46 -14.93 -3.67
C GLU A 553 -28.28 -14.26 -2.56
N TYR A 554 -28.65 -12.98 -2.73
CA TYR A 554 -29.54 -12.30 -1.79
C TYR A 554 -30.94 -12.95 -1.77
N LEU A 555 -31.47 -13.31 -2.91
CA LEU A 555 -32.78 -14.00 -3.00
C LEU A 555 -32.72 -15.38 -2.33
N ALA A 556 -31.65 -16.14 -2.51
CA ALA A 556 -31.44 -17.41 -1.81
C ALA A 556 -31.52 -17.26 -0.29
N HIS A 557 -30.89 -16.20 0.28
CA HIS A 557 -30.98 -15.93 1.71
C HIS A 557 -32.37 -15.49 2.19
N VAL A 558 -33.11 -14.68 1.42
CA VAL A 558 -34.38 -14.07 1.89
C VAL A 558 -35.64 -14.82 1.45
N VAL A 559 -35.58 -15.60 0.37
CA VAL A 559 -36.72 -16.37 -0.16
C VAL A 559 -36.59 -17.86 0.18
N ASP A 560 -35.41 -18.43 -0.12
CA ASP A 560 -35.17 -19.85 0.10
C ASP A 560 -34.70 -20.12 1.54
N HIS A 561 -34.32 -19.08 2.28
CA HIS A 561 -33.72 -19.15 3.61
C HIS A 561 -32.55 -20.12 3.67
N HIS A 562 -31.82 -20.24 2.56
CA HIS A 562 -30.70 -21.14 2.39
C HIS A 562 -29.66 -20.55 1.42
N CYS A 563 -28.46 -20.31 1.89
CA CYS A 563 -27.38 -19.90 1.02
C CYS A 563 -26.71 -21.11 0.36
N PRO A 564 -26.62 -21.18 -0.98
CA PRO A 564 -25.96 -22.29 -1.66
C PRO A 564 -24.45 -22.37 -1.39
N ILE A 565 -23.86 -21.31 -0.86
CA ILE A 565 -22.41 -21.20 -0.61
C ILE A 565 -22.09 -21.38 0.85
N CYS A 566 -22.73 -20.62 1.74
CA CYS A 566 -22.46 -20.67 3.17
C CYS A 566 -23.40 -21.61 3.95
N ASN A 567 -24.44 -22.19 3.32
CA ASN A 567 -25.38 -23.18 3.88
C ASN A 567 -25.91 -22.84 5.28
N GLY A 568 -26.01 -21.57 5.64
CA GLY A 568 -26.31 -21.16 7.01
C GLY A 568 -25.19 -21.49 8.03
N ARG A 569 -24.03 -21.95 7.56
CA ARG A 569 -22.90 -22.28 8.43
C ARG A 569 -22.36 -21.02 9.07
N LYS A 570 -22.56 -20.91 10.35
CA LYS A 570 -21.83 -19.93 11.17
C LYS A 570 -20.40 -20.41 11.28
N ARG A 571 -19.49 -19.85 10.46
CA ARG A 571 -18.06 -20.02 10.70
C ARG A 571 -17.67 -19.17 11.86
N HIS A 572 -17.22 -19.78 12.94
CA HIS A 572 -16.59 -19.07 14.02
C HIS A 572 -15.15 -19.57 14.22
N LEU A 573 -14.30 -18.68 14.70
CA LEU A 573 -12.92 -19.08 15.06
C LEU A 573 -12.95 -19.67 16.46
N GLU A 574 -12.39 -20.85 16.62
CA GLU A 574 -12.22 -21.51 17.90
C GLU A 574 -10.75 -21.77 18.21
N ILE A 575 -10.42 -21.73 19.51
CA ILE A 575 -9.09 -22.10 19.98
C ILE A 575 -9.12 -23.56 20.37
N ILE A 576 -8.33 -24.39 19.69
CA ILE A 576 -8.15 -25.79 19.99
C ILE A 576 -7.35 -25.92 21.29
N PRO A 577 -7.96 -26.36 22.41
CA PRO A 577 -7.32 -26.32 23.73
C PRO A 577 -6.05 -27.14 23.81
N GLU A 578 -5.98 -28.28 23.09
CA GLU A 578 -4.85 -29.21 23.08
C GLU A 578 -3.60 -28.59 22.43
N LEU A 579 -3.79 -27.72 21.46
CA LEU A 579 -2.73 -27.03 20.73
C LEU A 579 -2.35 -25.71 21.40
N CYS A 580 -3.28 -25.12 22.18
CA CYS A 580 -3.07 -23.81 22.79
C CYS A 580 -2.08 -23.87 23.97
N LYS A 581 -0.97 -23.15 23.86
CA LYS A 581 0.04 -23.03 24.92
C LYS A 581 -0.18 -21.82 25.86
N GLY A 582 -1.29 -21.12 25.73
CA GLY A 582 -1.61 -19.97 26.59
C GLY A 582 -0.63 -18.80 26.51
N CYS A 583 -0.06 -18.54 25.33
CA CYS A 583 0.96 -17.49 25.16
C CYS A 583 0.38 -16.07 25.10
N GLY A 584 -0.93 -15.89 24.95
CA GLY A 584 -1.65 -14.61 24.95
C GLY A 584 -1.44 -13.77 23.68
N LYS A 585 -0.73 -14.25 22.64
CA LYS A 585 -0.53 -13.49 21.39
C LYS A 585 -1.84 -13.19 20.67
N CYS A 586 -2.75 -14.18 20.60
CA CYS A 586 -4.06 -14.01 19.98
C CYS A 586 -4.90 -12.92 20.68
N ALA A 587 -4.94 -12.91 22.01
CA ALA A 587 -5.66 -11.90 22.77
C ALA A 587 -5.09 -10.48 22.57
N LYS A 588 -3.76 -10.34 22.52
CA LYS A 588 -3.09 -9.05 22.27
C LYS A 588 -3.33 -8.51 20.87
N ASN A 589 -3.59 -9.38 19.89
CA ASN A 589 -3.84 -8.98 18.50
C ASN A 589 -5.34 -8.92 18.17
N CYS A 590 -6.22 -9.18 19.13
CA CYS A 590 -7.66 -9.09 18.91
C CYS A 590 -8.13 -7.63 19.01
N PRO A 591 -8.60 -7.01 17.92
CA PRO A 591 -9.02 -5.61 17.94
C PRO A 591 -10.32 -5.39 18.73
N MET A 592 -11.05 -6.48 19.03
CA MET A 592 -12.35 -6.44 19.74
C MET A 592 -12.28 -6.96 21.17
N ASP A 593 -11.08 -7.27 21.68
CA ASP A 593 -10.90 -7.91 22.99
C ASP A 593 -11.79 -9.15 23.18
N ALA A 594 -12.07 -9.86 22.06
CA ALA A 594 -12.94 -11.04 22.06
C ALA A 594 -12.24 -12.31 22.58
N ILE A 595 -10.97 -12.25 22.96
CA ILE A 595 -10.20 -13.43 23.39
C ILE A 595 -9.75 -13.25 24.83
N SER A 596 -10.14 -14.18 25.68
CA SER A 596 -9.79 -14.20 27.10
C SER A 596 -9.08 -15.50 27.48
N GLY A 597 -8.25 -15.45 28.51
CA GLY A 597 -7.51 -16.59 29.04
C GLY A 597 -6.37 -16.17 29.95
N GLN A 598 -5.82 -17.13 30.69
CA GLN A 598 -4.65 -16.93 31.55
C GLN A 598 -3.37 -17.43 30.89
N ILE A 599 -2.23 -16.82 31.24
CA ILE A 599 -0.93 -17.26 30.76
C ILE A 599 -0.72 -18.75 31.11
N ARG A 600 -0.28 -19.55 30.14
CA ARG A 600 -0.11 -21.01 30.20
C ARG A 600 -1.40 -21.83 30.33
N MET A 601 -2.56 -21.21 30.15
CA MET A 601 -3.85 -21.89 30.05
C MET A 601 -4.46 -21.63 28.67
N PRO A 602 -5.25 -22.58 28.12
CA PRO A 602 -5.95 -22.34 26.87
C PRO A 602 -6.79 -21.07 26.93
N HIS A 603 -6.75 -20.29 25.85
CA HIS A 603 -7.60 -19.11 25.69
C HIS A 603 -8.94 -19.51 25.06
N VAL A 604 -9.92 -18.65 25.17
CA VAL A 604 -11.26 -18.85 24.59
C VAL A 604 -11.65 -17.60 23.81
N ILE A 605 -12.30 -17.79 22.67
CA ILE A 605 -12.87 -16.72 21.86
C ILE A 605 -14.34 -16.53 22.26
N ASP A 606 -14.70 -15.32 22.61
CA ASP A 606 -16.09 -14.90 22.79
C ASP A 606 -16.69 -14.64 21.39
N THR A 607 -17.45 -15.59 20.88
CA THR A 607 -18.05 -15.52 19.55
C THR A 607 -19.04 -14.38 19.37
N THR A 608 -19.59 -13.85 20.48
CA THR A 608 -20.50 -12.68 20.45
C THR A 608 -19.78 -11.36 20.19
N LYS A 609 -18.48 -11.30 20.51
CA LYS A 609 -17.62 -10.14 20.28
C LYS A 609 -16.72 -10.30 19.06
N CYS A 610 -16.53 -11.54 18.61
CA CYS A 610 -15.63 -11.85 17.50
C CYS A 610 -16.21 -11.34 16.17
N ILE A 611 -15.43 -10.49 15.48
CA ILE A 611 -15.79 -9.99 14.13
C ILE A 611 -15.16 -10.84 13.00
N HIS A 612 -14.66 -12.01 13.30
CA HIS A 612 -14.07 -12.96 12.35
C HIS A 612 -12.93 -12.40 11.47
N CYS A 613 -12.18 -11.40 11.94
CA CYS A 613 -11.13 -10.71 11.16
C CYS A 613 -9.87 -11.56 10.90
N GLY A 614 -9.73 -12.73 11.51
CA GLY A 614 -8.59 -13.63 11.33
C GLY A 614 -7.28 -13.19 11.99
N ALA A 615 -7.19 -12.01 12.59
CA ALA A 615 -5.95 -11.47 13.17
C ALA A 615 -5.33 -12.40 14.23
N CYS A 616 -6.16 -13.08 15.02
CA CYS A 616 -5.72 -14.05 16.01
C CYS A 616 -5.19 -15.34 15.37
N TRP A 617 -5.78 -15.77 14.28
CA TRP A 617 -5.37 -16.96 13.52
C TRP A 617 -3.96 -16.79 12.98
N GLY A 618 -3.72 -15.72 12.22
CA GLY A 618 -2.38 -15.39 11.71
C GLY A 618 -1.34 -15.10 12.79
N ALA A 619 -1.76 -14.67 14.00
CA ALA A 619 -0.86 -14.40 15.11
C ALA A 619 -0.49 -15.64 15.94
N CYS A 620 -1.19 -16.77 15.76
CA CYS A 620 -0.97 -17.97 16.59
C CYS A 620 0.23 -18.79 16.10
N PRO A 621 1.38 -18.80 16.82
CA PRO A 621 2.57 -19.52 16.39
C PRO A 621 2.45 -21.05 16.54
N PHE A 622 1.36 -21.52 17.14
CA PHE A 622 1.13 -22.94 17.42
C PHE A 622 0.05 -23.56 16.55
N GLY A 623 -0.53 -22.80 15.59
CA GLY A 623 -1.67 -23.26 14.79
C GLY A 623 -2.88 -23.71 15.64
N ALA A 624 -3.06 -23.11 16.82
CA ALA A 624 -4.07 -23.51 17.78
C ALA A 624 -5.42 -22.82 17.56
N ILE A 625 -5.61 -22.13 16.45
CA ILE A 625 -6.89 -21.45 16.13
C ILE A 625 -7.34 -21.97 14.79
N ASP A 626 -8.57 -22.43 14.71
CA ASP A 626 -9.16 -22.94 13.49
C ASP A 626 -10.56 -22.38 13.26
N ALA A 627 -11.02 -22.38 12.02
CA ALA A 627 -12.38 -22.02 11.65
C ALA A 627 -13.28 -23.26 11.77
N ILE A 628 -14.15 -23.25 12.78
CA ILE A 628 -15.13 -24.33 12.96
C ILE A 628 -16.43 -23.94 12.27
N GLU A 629 -16.99 -24.87 11.52
CA GLU A 629 -18.30 -24.75 10.88
C GLU A 629 -19.34 -25.42 11.78
N GLU A 630 -20.26 -24.65 12.33
CA GLU A 630 -21.46 -25.20 12.98
C GLU A 630 -22.59 -25.27 11.97
N GLU A 631 -23.20 -26.44 11.84
CA GLU A 631 -24.50 -26.58 11.17
C GLU A 631 -25.57 -25.92 12.07
N VAL A 632 -26.28 -24.92 11.54
CA VAL A 632 -27.40 -24.26 12.23
C VAL A 632 -28.67 -25.07 12.06
#